data_b987a990b821f5c26521615e0541ac53
#
_entry.id   b987a990b821f5c26521615e0541ac53
#
_cell.length_a   1.000
_cell.length_b   1.000
_cell.length_c   1.000
_cell.angle_alpha   90.00
_cell.angle_beta   90.00
_cell.angle_gamma   90.00
#
_symmetry.space_group_name_H-M   'P 1'
#
loop_
_entity.id
_entity.type
_entity.pdbx_description
1 polymer ?
#
loop_
_entity_poly.entity_id
_entity_poly.type
_entity_poly.pdbx_seq_one_letter_code
_entity_poly.pdbx_strand_id
1 'polypeptide(L)'
;ETVDLAEIGRQAVSEVLNGGLPERYEIEFSEEHPGRAARMEGDTALLRRMLDNLIRNSIVHNPRGCHISVTVGAEDGRCTCTVTDDGVGMDAARLEALNREADVSSTQGGEHGLGLKLVRQIVKAHGGTVRFRQAVPHGLEICISIPTRNV
;
A
#
# COMPACT_ATOMS: atom_id res chain seq x y z
N GLU A 1 7.15 -10.48 -15.95
CA GLU A 1 6.18 -11.55 -15.93
C GLU A 1 4.78 -11.05 -15.59
N THR A 2 3.78 -11.81 -15.95
CA THR A 2 2.41 -11.41 -15.65
C THR A 2 2.06 -11.86 -14.23
N VAL A 3 1.59 -10.91 -13.42
CA VAL A 3 1.23 -11.19 -12.04
C VAL A 3 -0.21 -10.76 -11.79
N ASP A 4 -0.83 -11.33 -10.76
CA ASP A 4 -2.17 -10.97 -10.32
C ASP A 4 -2.03 -10.22 -8.99
N LEU A 5 -2.21 -8.91 -9.03
CA LEU A 5 -2.01 -8.07 -7.85
C LEU A 5 -3.01 -8.41 -6.74
N ALA A 6 -4.24 -8.80 -7.11
CA ALA A 6 -5.24 -9.18 -6.12
C ALA A 6 -4.79 -10.43 -5.36
N GLU A 7 -4.21 -11.40 -6.06
CA GLU A 7 -3.71 -12.61 -5.41
C GLU A 7 -2.56 -12.30 -4.46
N ILE A 8 -1.66 -11.41 -4.87
CA ILE A 8 -0.55 -10.98 -4.02
C ILE A 8 -1.09 -10.32 -2.76
N GLY A 9 -2.09 -9.45 -2.91
CA GLY A 9 -2.71 -8.77 -1.77
C GLY A 9 -3.39 -9.75 -0.83
N ARG A 10 -4.13 -10.68 -1.38
CA ARG A 10 -4.83 -11.70 -0.59
C ARG A 10 -3.85 -12.53 0.22
N GLN A 11 -2.75 -12.94 -0.40
CA GLN A 11 -1.72 -13.71 0.29
C GLN A 11 -1.04 -12.92 1.39
N ALA A 12 -0.77 -11.63 1.13
CA ALA A 12 -0.12 -10.79 2.14
C ALA A 12 -1.00 -10.65 3.38
N VAL A 13 -2.29 -10.42 3.21
CA VAL A 13 -3.24 -10.30 4.31
C VAL A 13 -3.36 -11.64 5.06
N SER A 14 -3.48 -12.72 4.32
CA SER A 14 -3.60 -14.05 4.90
C SER A 14 -2.41 -14.41 5.78
N GLU A 15 -1.21 -14.06 5.33
CA GLU A 15 0.01 -14.35 6.08
C GLU A 15 0.10 -13.55 7.37
N VAL A 16 -0.34 -12.29 7.33
CA VAL A 16 -0.39 -11.46 8.53
C VAL A 16 -1.36 -12.06 9.55
N LEU A 17 -2.54 -12.49 9.08
CA LEU A 17 -3.53 -13.12 9.96
C LEU A 17 -2.99 -14.41 10.59
N ASN A 18 -2.31 -15.22 9.78
CA ASN A 18 -1.77 -16.50 10.27
C ASN A 18 -0.54 -16.33 11.17
N GLY A 19 0.08 -15.16 11.11
CA GLY A 19 1.30 -14.88 11.89
C GLY A 19 1.07 -14.42 13.31
N GLY A 20 -0.18 -14.42 13.79
CA GLY A 20 -0.47 -14.07 15.17
C GLY A 20 -0.64 -12.58 15.41
N LEU A 21 -1.38 -11.92 14.55
CA LEU A 21 -1.66 -10.51 14.73
C LEU A 21 -2.40 -10.27 16.06
N PRO A 22 -1.93 -9.31 16.89
CA PRO A 22 -2.61 -9.03 18.16
C PRO A 22 -4.06 -8.61 17.95
N GLU A 23 -4.92 -8.91 18.94
CA GLU A 23 -6.35 -8.64 18.83
C GLU A 23 -6.72 -7.20 18.62
N ARG A 24 -5.86 -6.27 19.03
CA ARG A 24 -6.15 -4.85 18.82
C ARG A 24 -6.01 -4.41 17.36
N TYR A 25 -5.58 -5.32 16.49
CA TYR A 25 -5.52 -5.05 15.05
C TYR A 25 -6.49 -5.95 14.31
N GLU A 26 -7.14 -5.38 13.31
CA GLU A 26 -7.93 -6.15 12.37
C GLU A 26 -7.42 -5.83 10.98
N ILE A 27 -7.44 -6.82 10.10
CA ILE A 27 -7.01 -6.61 8.72
C ILE A 27 -7.91 -7.39 7.79
N GLU A 28 -8.26 -6.77 6.68
CA GLU A 28 -9.08 -7.43 5.67
C GLU A 28 -8.61 -7.09 4.26
N PHE A 29 -8.94 -7.97 3.34
CA PHE A 29 -8.67 -7.77 1.92
C PHE A 29 -9.98 -7.69 1.16
N SER A 30 -10.04 -6.80 0.17
CA SER A 30 -11.19 -6.72 -0.72
C SER A 30 -10.74 -6.35 -2.12
N GLU A 31 -11.60 -6.65 -3.10
CA GLU A 31 -11.39 -6.23 -4.48
C GLU A 31 -12.35 -5.09 -4.77
N GLU A 32 -11.84 -4.01 -5.33
CA GLU A 32 -12.66 -2.85 -5.65
C GLU A 32 -13.69 -3.17 -6.75
N HIS A 33 -13.28 -3.97 -7.71
CA HIS A 33 -14.14 -4.40 -8.80
C HIS A 33 -14.15 -5.93 -8.85
N PRO A 34 -14.96 -6.58 -8.00
CA PRO A 34 -14.99 -8.05 -7.95
C PRO A 34 -15.24 -8.65 -9.34
N GLY A 35 -14.49 -9.68 -9.66
CA GLY A 35 -14.59 -10.32 -10.96
C GLY A 35 -13.72 -9.74 -12.05
N ARG A 36 -13.12 -8.57 -11.80
CA ARG A 36 -12.18 -7.97 -12.75
C ARG A 36 -10.76 -8.31 -12.31
N ALA A 37 -10.04 -9.05 -13.14
CA ALA A 37 -8.69 -9.48 -12.79
C ALA A 37 -7.73 -8.27 -12.74
N ALA A 38 -6.89 -8.24 -11.72
CA ALA A 38 -5.89 -7.18 -11.55
C ALA A 38 -4.53 -7.69 -12.05
N ARG A 39 -4.46 -8.01 -13.33
CA ARG A 39 -3.25 -8.54 -13.94
C ARG A 39 -2.37 -7.43 -14.49
N MET A 40 -1.10 -7.55 -14.23
CA MET A 40 -0.13 -6.57 -14.68
C MET A 40 1.21 -7.22 -14.88
N GLU A 41 2.10 -6.53 -15.59
CA GLU A 41 3.48 -6.99 -15.68
C GLU A 41 4.25 -6.45 -14.50
N GLY A 42 4.96 -7.34 -13.81
CA GLY A 42 5.69 -6.93 -12.64
C GLY A 42 6.48 -8.08 -12.01
N ASP A 43 7.08 -7.77 -10.89
CA ASP A 43 7.89 -8.70 -10.12
C ASP A 43 7.11 -9.10 -8.87
N THR A 44 6.73 -10.36 -8.80
CA THR A 44 5.92 -10.87 -7.68
C THR A 44 6.58 -10.63 -6.32
N ALA A 45 7.87 -10.90 -6.22
CA ALA A 45 8.58 -10.76 -4.95
C ALA A 45 8.64 -9.29 -4.50
N LEU A 46 8.90 -8.39 -5.42
CA LEU A 46 8.95 -6.97 -5.09
C LEU A 46 7.56 -6.42 -4.72
N LEU A 47 6.54 -6.79 -5.47
CA LEU A 47 5.19 -6.34 -5.17
C LEU A 47 4.70 -6.87 -3.84
N ARG A 48 5.03 -8.11 -3.52
CA ARG A 48 4.70 -8.69 -2.22
C ARG A 48 5.41 -7.92 -1.11
N ARG A 49 6.68 -7.60 -1.32
CA ARG A 49 7.45 -6.84 -0.35
C ARG A 49 6.88 -5.45 -0.13
N MET A 50 6.43 -4.82 -1.20
CA MET A 50 5.75 -3.53 -1.12
C MET A 50 4.53 -3.62 -0.22
N LEU A 51 3.68 -4.63 -0.44
CA LEU A 51 2.48 -4.80 0.37
C LEU A 51 2.80 -5.10 1.83
N ASP A 52 3.77 -5.97 2.08
CA ASP A 52 4.19 -6.28 3.44
C ASP A 52 4.65 -5.00 4.16
N ASN A 53 5.39 -4.14 3.47
CA ASN A 53 5.86 -2.89 4.07
C ASN A 53 4.73 -1.92 4.34
N LEU A 54 3.74 -1.85 3.46
CA LEU A 54 2.59 -0.98 3.68
C LEU A 54 1.76 -1.44 4.88
N ILE A 55 1.54 -2.73 5.00
CA ILE A 55 0.79 -3.28 6.13
C ILE A 55 1.57 -3.05 7.43
N ARG A 56 2.86 -3.33 7.42
CA ARG A 56 3.72 -3.10 8.59
C ARG A 56 3.69 -1.64 9.01
N ASN A 57 3.71 -0.73 8.04
CA ASN A 57 3.66 0.69 8.30
C ASN A 57 2.42 1.07 9.13
N SER A 58 1.26 0.53 8.75
CA SER A 58 0.03 0.78 9.48
C SER A 58 0.09 0.25 10.91
N ILE A 59 0.70 -0.91 11.10
CA ILE A 59 0.83 -1.51 12.43
C ILE A 59 1.77 -0.68 13.32
N VAL A 60 2.93 -0.32 12.78
CA VAL A 60 3.94 0.42 13.54
C VAL A 60 3.46 1.82 13.92
N HIS A 61 2.73 2.49 13.02
CA HIS A 61 2.22 3.82 13.29
C HIS A 61 1.05 3.83 14.26
N ASN A 62 0.44 2.70 14.51
CA ASN A 62 -0.74 2.60 15.36
C ASN A 62 -0.52 1.56 16.45
N PRO A 63 0.40 1.85 17.41
CA PRO A 63 0.73 0.87 18.44
C PRO A 63 -0.46 0.47 19.33
N ARG A 64 -1.50 1.30 19.38
CA ARG A 64 -2.70 0.98 20.16
C ARG A 64 -3.69 0.12 19.40
N GLY A 65 -3.44 -0.12 18.12
CA GLY A 65 -4.29 -0.93 17.30
C GLY A 65 -5.04 -0.12 16.27
N CYS A 66 -5.55 -0.78 15.25
CA CYS A 66 -6.35 -0.17 14.21
C CYS A 66 -6.94 -1.26 13.32
N HIS A 67 -7.85 -0.84 12.45
CA HIS A 67 -8.41 -1.68 11.40
C HIS A 67 -7.69 -1.31 10.10
N ILE A 68 -7.15 -2.32 9.43
CA ILE A 68 -6.39 -2.13 8.19
C ILE A 68 -7.18 -2.76 7.04
N SER A 69 -7.37 -2.00 5.96
CA SER A 69 -8.05 -2.50 4.77
C SER A 69 -7.08 -2.46 3.60
N VAL A 70 -6.95 -3.60 2.92
CA VAL A 70 -6.14 -3.70 1.70
C VAL A 70 -7.11 -3.93 0.56
N THR A 71 -7.15 -3.01 -0.39
CA THR A 71 -8.08 -3.07 -1.53
C THR A 71 -7.30 -3.04 -2.82
N VAL A 72 -7.62 -3.94 -3.73
CA VAL A 72 -6.97 -4.00 -5.05
C VAL A 72 -8.04 -3.85 -6.11
N GLY A 73 -7.76 -3.04 -7.12
CA GLY A 73 -8.66 -2.83 -8.23
C GLY A 73 -7.92 -2.77 -9.56
N ALA A 74 -8.68 -2.84 -10.64
CA ALA A 74 -8.12 -2.73 -11.99
C ALA A 74 -9.10 -1.95 -12.85
N GLU A 75 -8.63 -0.87 -13.44
CA GLU A 75 -9.48 0.00 -14.25
C GLU A 75 -8.63 0.84 -15.20
N ASP A 76 -9.10 0.99 -16.43
CA ASP A 76 -8.47 1.89 -17.43
C ASP A 76 -6.98 1.65 -17.63
N GLY A 77 -6.59 0.38 -17.71
CA GLY A 77 -5.19 0.04 -17.96
C GLY A 77 -4.27 0.20 -16.77
N ARG A 78 -4.83 0.34 -15.57
CA ARG A 78 -4.05 0.47 -14.35
C ARG A 78 -4.56 -0.48 -13.29
N CYS A 79 -3.63 -0.94 -12.46
CA CYS A 79 -3.97 -1.67 -11.24
C CYS A 79 -3.74 -0.76 -10.06
N THR A 80 -4.65 -0.80 -9.10
CA THR A 80 -4.53 0.03 -7.89
C THR A 80 -4.44 -0.87 -6.68
N CYS A 81 -3.68 -0.41 -5.70
CA CYS A 81 -3.61 -1.06 -4.39
C CYS A 81 -3.67 0.02 -3.34
N THR A 82 -4.68 -0.05 -2.49
CA THR A 82 -4.89 0.95 -1.46
C THR A 82 -4.82 0.29 -0.10
N VAL A 83 -3.97 0.81 0.78
CA VAL A 83 -3.89 0.34 2.16
C VAL A 83 -4.37 1.48 3.04
N THR A 84 -5.46 1.25 3.74
CA THR A 84 -6.11 2.27 4.57
C THR A 84 -6.17 1.78 6.00
N ASP A 85 -5.88 2.65 6.96
CA ASP A 85 -6.12 2.34 8.36
C ASP A 85 -7.00 3.41 8.99
N ASP A 86 -7.66 3.05 10.09
CA ASP A 86 -8.49 3.98 10.83
C ASP A 86 -7.78 4.47 12.09
N GLY A 87 -6.48 4.55 12.04
CA GLY A 87 -5.65 4.92 13.17
C GLY A 87 -5.48 6.42 13.36
N VAL A 88 -4.30 6.79 13.86
CA VAL A 88 -4.04 8.19 14.23
C VAL A 88 -3.87 9.14 13.05
N GLY A 89 -3.55 8.59 11.87
CA GLY A 89 -3.35 9.42 10.69
C GLY A 89 -2.11 10.29 10.78
N MET A 90 -2.07 11.29 9.93
CA MET A 90 -0.97 12.25 9.89
C MET A 90 -1.55 13.65 9.73
N ASP A 91 -0.82 14.66 10.20
CA ASP A 91 -1.25 16.03 9.99
C ASP A 91 -1.05 16.44 8.51
N ALA A 92 -1.70 17.53 8.12
CA ALA A 92 -1.70 17.97 6.73
C ALA A 92 -0.29 18.30 6.23
N ALA A 93 0.54 18.89 7.07
CA ALA A 93 1.89 19.27 6.68
C ALA A 93 2.74 18.04 6.36
N ARG A 94 2.60 16.99 7.14
CA ARG A 94 3.36 15.77 6.92
C ARG A 94 2.87 15.04 5.66
N LEU A 95 1.55 15.01 5.45
CA LEU A 95 0.98 14.41 4.23
C LEU A 95 1.49 15.14 3.00
N GLU A 96 1.49 16.46 3.05
CA GLU A 96 1.99 17.25 1.93
C GLU A 96 3.47 16.95 1.65
N ALA A 97 4.26 16.85 2.71
CA ALA A 97 5.68 16.52 2.56
C ALA A 97 5.87 15.14 1.94
N LEU A 98 5.09 14.15 2.37
CA LEU A 98 5.18 12.80 1.80
C LEU A 98 4.80 12.79 0.33
N ASN A 99 3.75 13.51 -0.04
CA ASN A 99 3.33 13.56 -1.44
C ASN A 99 4.36 14.28 -2.32
N ARG A 100 5.04 15.27 -1.79
CA ARG A 100 6.13 15.91 -2.53
C ARG A 100 7.31 14.98 -2.71
N GLU A 101 7.65 14.21 -1.68
CA GLU A 101 8.73 13.24 -1.77
C GLU A 101 8.41 12.14 -2.77
N ALA A 102 7.14 11.79 -2.92
CA ALA A 102 6.73 10.77 -3.87
C ALA A 102 7.00 11.21 -5.31
N ASP A 103 6.95 12.52 -5.58
CA ASP A 103 7.17 13.07 -6.91
C ASP A 103 8.65 13.32 -7.19
N VAL A 104 9.46 13.42 -6.14
CA VAL A 104 10.89 13.74 -6.26
C VAL A 104 11.68 12.66 -5.53
N SER A 105 12.75 12.20 -6.15
CA SER A 105 13.62 11.22 -5.53
C SER A 105 14.34 11.88 -4.35
N SER A 106 13.79 11.75 -3.17
CA SER A 106 14.34 12.34 -1.98
C SER A 106 15.13 11.33 -1.17
N THR A 107 16.26 11.75 -0.66
CA THR A 107 17.06 10.92 0.23
C THR A 107 16.82 11.26 1.70
N GLN A 108 15.93 12.18 1.96
CA GLN A 108 15.71 12.71 3.30
C GLN A 108 14.62 11.98 4.09
N GLY A 109 14.30 10.78 3.72
CA GLY A 109 13.17 10.09 4.26
C GLY A 109 13.37 9.39 5.61
N GLY A 110 14.34 9.80 6.40
CA GLY A 110 14.70 9.09 7.62
C GLY A 110 13.60 8.84 8.61
N GLU A 111 12.66 9.79 8.75
CA GLU A 111 11.57 9.66 9.71
C GLU A 111 10.51 8.64 9.29
N HIS A 112 10.42 8.37 8.02
CA HIS A 112 9.36 7.50 7.49
C HIS A 112 9.80 6.05 7.46
N GLY A 113 11.03 5.83 7.89
CA GLY A 113 11.58 4.51 7.92
C GLY A 113 11.89 3.97 6.53
N LEU A 114 12.56 2.86 6.53
CA LEU A 114 12.99 2.21 5.31
C LEU A 114 11.80 1.67 4.51
N GLY A 115 10.70 1.36 5.19
CA GLY A 115 9.55 0.77 4.54
C GLY A 115 8.95 1.63 3.44
N LEU A 116 8.71 2.91 3.70
CA LEU A 116 8.11 3.80 2.70
C LEU A 116 9.08 4.12 1.58
N LYS A 117 10.36 4.25 1.88
CA LYS A 117 11.35 4.47 0.85
C LYS A 117 11.39 3.29 -0.13
N LEU A 118 11.36 2.09 0.40
CA LEU A 118 11.36 0.88 -0.44
C LEU A 118 10.07 0.81 -1.26
N VAL A 119 8.94 1.15 -0.67
CA VAL A 119 7.67 1.19 -1.39
C VAL A 119 7.77 2.12 -2.59
N ARG A 120 8.30 3.33 -2.40
CA ARG A 120 8.47 4.28 -3.49
C ARG A 120 9.37 3.73 -4.59
N GLN A 121 10.46 3.08 -4.20
CA GLN A 121 11.39 2.50 -5.16
C GLN A 121 10.72 1.42 -6.01
N ILE A 122 9.95 0.55 -5.37
CA ILE A 122 9.26 -0.53 -6.07
C ILE A 122 8.19 0.04 -7.01
N VAL A 123 7.40 1.00 -6.52
CA VAL A 123 6.37 1.63 -7.34
C VAL A 123 6.98 2.31 -8.55
N LYS A 124 8.07 3.04 -8.37
CA LYS A 124 8.76 3.71 -9.45
C LYS A 124 9.30 2.71 -10.47
N ALA A 125 9.87 1.61 -9.99
CA ALA A 125 10.39 0.57 -10.88
C ALA A 125 9.29 -0.04 -11.74
N HIS A 126 8.05 0.02 -11.29
CA HIS A 126 6.91 -0.49 -12.03
C HIS A 126 6.16 0.60 -12.80
N GLY A 127 6.73 1.81 -12.86
CA GLY A 127 6.13 2.92 -13.61
C GLY A 127 4.91 3.53 -12.96
N GLY A 128 4.72 3.31 -11.67
CA GLY A 128 3.52 3.75 -10.98
C GLY A 128 3.69 4.99 -10.14
N THR A 129 2.64 5.33 -9.43
CA THR A 129 2.59 6.49 -8.54
C THR A 129 2.07 6.08 -7.17
N VAL A 130 2.44 6.84 -6.15
CA VAL A 130 1.95 6.63 -4.80
C VAL A 130 1.42 7.95 -4.25
N ARG A 131 0.27 7.90 -3.56
CA ARG A 131 -0.35 9.06 -2.95
C ARG A 131 -0.72 8.76 -1.51
N PHE A 132 -0.58 9.77 -0.67
CA PHE A 132 -0.89 9.67 0.75
C PHE A 132 -2.03 10.62 1.06
N ARG A 133 -3.08 10.12 1.70
CA ARG A 133 -4.26 10.91 2.05
C ARG A 133 -4.69 10.62 3.46
N GLN A 134 -5.46 11.54 4.02
CA GLN A 134 -6.14 11.28 5.26
C GLN A 134 -7.35 10.40 5.00
N ALA A 135 -7.51 9.34 5.77
CA ALA A 135 -8.69 8.49 5.66
C ALA A 135 -9.87 9.16 6.35
N VAL A 136 -11.07 8.79 5.94
CA VAL A 136 -12.30 9.34 6.50
C VAL A 136 -12.93 8.26 7.38
N PRO A 137 -13.28 8.54 8.63
CA PRO A 137 -13.23 9.82 9.35
C PRO A 137 -11.84 10.18 9.91
N HIS A 138 -10.95 9.21 10.03
CA HIS A 138 -9.57 9.44 10.45
C HIS A 138 -8.70 8.27 10.02
N GLY A 139 -7.40 8.47 10.08
CA GLY A 139 -6.44 7.46 9.69
C GLY A 139 -5.64 7.88 8.46
N LEU A 140 -4.91 6.92 7.89
CA LEU A 140 -4.04 7.16 6.75
C LEU A 140 -4.44 6.25 5.59
N GLU A 141 -4.48 6.81 4.40
CA GLU A 141 -4.73 6.05 3.19
C GLU A 141 -3.53 6.20 2.26
N ILE A 142 -2.96 5.08 1.84
CA ILE A 142 -1.85 5.06 0.89
C ILE A 142 -2.35 4.37 -0.38
N CYS A 143 -2.40 5.13 -1.48
CA CYS A 143 -2.93 4.63 -2.73
C CYS A 143 -1.82 4.49 -3.76
N ILE A 144 -1.67 3.30 -4.31
CA ILE A 144 -0.67 2.99 -5.34
C ILE A 144 -1.40 2.68 -6.64
N SER A 145 -0.92 3.28 -7.73
CA SER A 145 -1.48 3.06 -9.05
C SER A 145 -0.35 2.69 -9.99
N ILE A 146 -0.46 1.54 -10.64
CA ILE A 146 0.58 1.02 -11.51
C ILE A 146 -0.03 0.68 -12.87
N PRO A 147 0.59 1.08 -13.99
CA PRO A 147 0.07 0.69 -15.30
C PRO A 147 0.17 -0.82 -15.47
N THR A 148 -0.82 -1.40 -16.15
CA THR A 148 -0.86 -2.84 -16.34
C THR A 148 0.27 -3.33 -17.25
N ARG A 149 0.75 -2.45 -18.10
CA ARG A 149 1.89 -2.75 -18.96
C ARG A 149 2.96 -1.71 -18.76
N ASN A 150 4.17 -2.18 -18.66
CA ASN A 150 5.33 -1.32 -18.53
C ASN A 150 5.84 -1.03 -19.93
N VAL A 151 5.31 0.00 -20.57
CA VAL A 151 5.67 0.36 -21.94
C VAL A 151 6.70 1.46 -21.95
#